data_0503194148485ce850422d8a79a6f450
#
_entry.id   0503194148485ce850422d8a79a6f450
#
_cell.length_a   1.000
_cell.length_b   1.000
_cell.length_c   1.000
_cell.angle_alpha   90.00
_cell.angle_beta   90.00
_cell.angle_gamma   90.00
#
_symmetry.space_group_name_H-M   'P 1'
#
loop_
_entity.id
_entity.type
_entity.pdbx_description
1 polymer ?
#
loop_
_entity_poly.entity_id
_entity_poly.type
_entity_poly.pdbx_seq_one_letter_code
_entity_poly.pdbx_strand_id
1 'polypeptide(L)'
;MTQESNPDRSLLPGKILLWFSAAALLILLACSWSMPPVDASGFRQTQTALSIDWLLRGGPWLDYVTPVLGAPWSIPFEFPFYQWLAALLSSLTGMSADNSGRLVSALFHVGCVWLVYRTLLAWRPDRTLALCVAGAFAVSPYAQFWGRSVMMESSAVFFGLLFVWAMARLRSQPRAWVGVVAIVAAVLSAAIKVTSFFGFAAFVALAFLWLALREHGWRPQWLRQHWRLLFWGGLSALAVLATLTLWLQHADALKAQSALGRQITSDALSTWNYGTLQQRLDPATWWGTVFKKRFSGAIGSNWIFLIFVIAGLWQKRTRAAVGILLLAYLAPFLVFTNLHIAHPYYQAANIVFATSIIGLVLWSTVLAAEAAGKPRRGVALAIVLCVLSVGFGLVKSLKDIREAREPTAVSQIAEAIRTGTTAQGVVVAFGQDWSSELPYFSGRRAVMIPDWASDEVLASLAADDAALGGLPLAALVNCPSQVGSSPGRVQWQAEIIRRYAAGGQKQEIGGCEVWLHR
;
A
#
# COMPACT_ATOMS: atom_id res chain seq x y z
N MET A 1 44.31 -29.70 -2.52
CA MET A 1 43.93 -28.71 -3.56
C MET A 1 42.67 -28.02 -3.08
N THR A 2 42.82 -26.90 -2.40
CA THR A 2 41.72 -26.00 -2.05
C THR A 2 41.27 -25.33 -3.35
N GLN A 3 40.16 -25.78 -3.91
CA GLN A 3 39.50 -25.08 -5.02
C GLN A 3 39.17 -23.66 -4.53
N GLU A 4 39.89 -22.64 -5.03
CA GLU A 4 39.54 -21.25 -4.85
C GLU A 4 38.08 -21.10 -5.30
N SER A 5 37.19 -20.80 -4.37
CA SER A 5 35.79 -20.53 -4.66
C SER A 5 35.75 -19.30 -5.56
N ASN A 6 35.34 -19.49 -6.82
CA ASN A 6 35.16 -18.37 -7.74
C ASN A 6 34.04 -17.45 -7.17
N PRO A 7 34.40 -16.24 -6.71
CA PRO A 7 33.43 -15.35 -6.02
C PRO A 7 32.24 -14.98 -6.89
N ASP A 8 32.33 -15.06 -8.21
CA ASP A 8 31.25 -14.78 -9.12
C ASP A 8 30.13 -15.84 -9.13
N ARG A 9 30.46 -17.09 -8.80
CA ARG A 9 29.45 -18.19 -8.77
C ARG A 9 28.45 -18.02 -7.62
N SER A 10 28.88 -17.51 -6.47
CA SER A 10 28.01 -17.27 -5.32
C SER A 10 27.00 -16.13 -5.54
N LEU A 11 27.30 -15.21 -6.46
CA LEU A 11 26.43 -14.08 -6.78
C LEU A 11 25.32 -14.45 -7.78
N LEU A 12 25.51 -15.55 -8.55
CA LEU A 12 24.61 -15.92 -9.65
C LEU A 12 23.14 -16.12 -9.22
N PRO A 13 22.81 -16.81 -8.10
CA PRO A 13 21.44 -16.99 -7.67
C PRO A 13 20.68 -15.67 -7.49
N GLY A 14 21.28 -14.70 -6.79
CA GLY A 14 20.68 -13.38 -6.60
C GLY A 14 20.55 -12.58 -7.90
N LYS A 15 21.55 -12.67 -8.80
CA LYS A 15 21.49 -12.03 -10.13
C LYS A 15 20.34 -12.60 -10.97
N ILE A 16 20.11 -13.92 -10.96
CA ILE A 16 18.99 -14.57 -11.66
C ILE A 16 17.65 -13.99 -11.19
N LEU A 17 17.44 -13.88 -9.87
CA LEU A 17 16.20 -13.30 -9.31
C LEU A 17 16.01 -11.87 -9.77
N LEU A 18 17.06 -11.04 -9.75
CA LEU A 18 16.97 -9.63 -10.17
C LEU A 18 16.66 -9.46 -11.66
N TRP A 19 17.34 -10.21 -12.54
CA TRP A 19 17.07 -10.15 -13.98
C TRP A 19 15.68 -10.62 -14.33
N PHE A 20 15.25 -11.73 -13.72
CA PHE A 20 13.89 -12.24 -13.90
C PHE A 20 12.85 -11.22 -13.41
N SER A 21 13.07 -10.62 -12.24
CA SER A 21 12.20 -9.60 -11.68
C SER A 21 12.10 -8.35 -12.57
N ALA A 22 13.22 -7.88 -13.11
CA ALA A 22 13.23 -6.74 -14.02
C ALA A 22 12.41 -7.02 -15.30
N ALA A 23 12.57 -8.20 -15.89
CA ALA A 23 11.79 -8.62 -17.05
C ALA A 23 10.28 -8.70 -16.72
N ALA A 24 9.92 -9.30 -15.58
CA ALA A 24 8.53 -9.41 -15.13
C ALA A 24 7.89 -8.02 -14.89
N LEU A 25 8.60 -7.11 -14.24
CA LEU A 25 8.12 -5.74 -14.01
C LEU A 25 7.88 -5.00 -15.33
N LEU A 26 8.80 -5.10 -16.28
CA LEU A 26 8.67 -4.47 -17.61
C LEU A 26 7.46 -5.03 -18.38
N ILE A 27 7.26 -6.36 -18.35
CA ILE A 27 6.07 -7.01 -18.97
C ILE A 27 4.79 -6.49 -18.32
N LEU A 28 4.73 -6.46 -16.99
CA LEU A 28 3.55 -5.99 -16.27
C LEU A 28 3.25 -4.51 -16.53
N LEU A 29 4.28 -3.66 -16.58
CA LEU A 29 4.13 -2.26 -16.93
C LEU A 29 3.61 -2.09 -18.37
N ALA A 30 4.22 -2.79 -19.33
CA ALA A 30 3.79 -2.72 -20.74
C ALA A 30 2.34 -3.18 -20.90
N CYS A 31 1.96 -4.29 -20.24
CA CYS A 31 0.60 -4.82 -20.33
C CYS A 31 -0.45 -3.92 -19.64
N SER A 32 -0.07 -3.17 -18.61
CA SER A 32 -0.99 -2.29 -17.87
C SER A 32 -0.97 -0.83 -18.34
N TRP A 33 -0.07 -0.44 -19.24
CA TRP A 33 0.20 0.96 -19.58
C TRP A 33 -1.02 1.74 -20.08
N SER A 34 -1.85 1.12 -20.90
CA SER A 34 -2.99 1.81 -21.54
C SER A 34 -4.35 1.48 -20.88
N MET A 35 -4.36 0.92 -19.68
CA MET A 35 -5.59 0.53 -19.02
C MET A 35 -5.90 1.38 -17.78
N PRO A 36 -7.18 1.51 -17.39
CA PRO A 36 -7.54 2.15 -16.13
C PRO A 36 -6.97 1.37 -14.93
N PRO A 37 -6.76 2.01 -13.78
CA PRO A 37 -6.15 1.39 -12.61
C PRO A 37 -7.18 0.59 -11.77
N VAL A 38 -7.79 -0.45 -12.37
CA VAL A 38 -8.85 -1.27 -11.75
C VAL A 38 -8.54 -2.77 -11.71
N ASP A 39 -7.32 -3.17 -12.04
CA ASP A 39 -6.88 -4.56 -12.11
C ASP A 39 -6.85 -5.30 -10.76
N ALA A 40 -6.72 -4.60 -9.66
CA ALA A 40 -7.03 -5.06 -8.31
C ALA A 40 -7.09 -3.85 -7.38
N SER A 41 -7.90 -3.91 -6.35
CA SER A 41 -8.13 -2.76 -5.45
C SER A 41 -8.49 -1.49 -6.23
N GLY A 42 -9.34 -1.61 -7.25
CA GLY A 42 -9.78 -0.52 -8.15
C GLY A 42 -10.24 0.70 -7.36
N PHE A 43 -11.01 0.50 -6.30
CA PHE A 43 -11.41 1.54 -5.35
C PHE A 43 -10.24 2.46 -4.92
N ARG A 44 -9.11 1.90 -4.46
CA ARG A 44 -7.98 2.69 -3.95
C ARG A 44 -7.09 3.23 -5.06
N GLN A 45 -6.91 2.48 -6.14
CA GLN A 45 -6.13 2.94 -7.28
C GLN A 45 -6.82 4.11 -7.99
N THR A 46 -8.14 4.01 -8.24
CA THR A 46 -8.91 5.11 -8.85
C THR A 46 -9.01 6.31 -7.93
N GLN A 47 -9.09 6.13 -6.60
CA GLN A 47 -9.04 7.22 -5.64
C GLN A 47 -7.74 8.02 -5.74
N THR A 48 -6.60 7.32 -5.85
CA THR A 48 -5.30 7.97 -6.01
C THR A 48 -5.19 8.66 -7.37
N ALA A 49 -5.61 7.98 -8.45
CA ALA A 49 -5.61 8.54 -9.81
C ALA A 49 -6.51 9.77 -9.92
N LEU A 50 -7.68 9.73 -9.30
CA LEU A 50 -8.63 10.85 -9.26
C LEU A 50 -8.01 12.06 -8.54
N SER A 51 -7.33 11.85 -7.42
CA SER A 51 -6.63 12.93 -6.72
C SER A 51 -5.52 13.56 -7.56
N ILE A 52 -4.76 12.74 -8.31
CA ILE A 52 -3.73 13.23 -9.26
C ILE A 52 -4.37 14.06 -10.37
N ASP A 53 -5.46 13.57 -10.96
CA ASP A 53 -6.18 14.26 -12.06
C ASP A 53 -6.73 15.62 -11.59
N TRP A 54 -7.27 15.70 -10.37
CA TRP A 54 -7.75 16.97 -9.82
C TRP A 54 -6.63 17.96 -9.50
N LEU A 55 -5.43 17.49 -9.12
CA LEU A 55 -4.24 18.35 -9.02
C LEU A 55 -3.87 18.93 -10.40
N LEU A 56 -3.92 18.12 -11.45
CA LEU A 56 -3.64 18.55 -12.84
C LEU A 56 -4.67 19.56 -13.37
N ARG A 57 -5.91 19.51 -12.88
CA ARG A 57 -6.98 20.49 -13.18
C ARG A 57 -6.84 21.80 -12.39
N GLY A 58 -5.76 22.00 -11.65
CA GLY A 58 -5.51 23.20 -10.85
C GLY A 58 -6.07 23.16 -9.43
N GLY A 59 -6.41 21.97 -8.92
CA GLY A 59 -6.81 21.78 -7.52
C GLY A 59 -5.70 22.10 -6.52
N PRO A 60 -6.04 22.37 -5.24
CA PRO A 60 -5.07 22.69 -4.20
C PRO A 60 -4.16 21.50 -3.91
N TRP A 61 -2.87 21.78 -3.67
CA TRP A 61 -1.86 20.74 -3.49
C TRP A 61 -1.90 20.10 -2.10
N LEU A 62 -2.19 20.87 -1.06
CA LEU A 62 -2.24 20.37 0.32
C LEU A 62 -3.63 19.82 0.65
N ASP A 63 -4.68 20.60 0.38
CA ASP A 63 -6.07 20.26 0.60
C ASP A 63 -6.64 19.51 -0.62
N TYR A 64 -5.88 18.57 -1.13
CA TYR A 64 -6.14 17.93 -2.41
C TYR A 64 -7.56 17.38 -2.54
N VAL A 65 -8.10 17.57 -3.72
CA VAL A 65 -9.47 17.18 -4.04
C VAL A 65 -9.54 15.68 -4.36
N THR A 66 -10.46 14.99 -3.69
CA THR A 66 -10.90 13.63 -4.01
C THR A 66 -12.43 13.63 -3.95
N PRO A 67 -13.13 13.99 -5.03
CA PRO A 67 -14.51 14.39 -5.01
C PRO A 67 -15.46 13.20 -5.02
N VAL A 68 -15.52 12.47 -3.90
CA VAL A 68 -16.36 11.25 -3.74
C VAL A 68 -17.42 11.37 -2.64
N LEU A 69 -17.27 12.29 -1.67
CA LEU A 69 -18.20 12.41 -0.53
C LEU A 69 -18.88 13.78 -0.43
N GLY A 70 -19.09 14.44 -1.56
CA GLY A 70 -19.71 15.76 -1.59
C GLY A 70 -18.76 16.91 -1.27
N ALA A 71 -19.29 18.15 -1.31
CA ALA A 71 -18.54 19.36 -0.99
C ALA A 71 -18.03 19.33 0.47
N PRO A 72 -16.83 19.89 0.74
CA PRO A 72 -15.98 20.71 -0.13
C PRO A 72 -15.03 19.93 -1.06
N TRP A 73 -15.29 18.65 -1.32
CA TRP A 73 -14.58 17.80 -2.27
C TRP A 73 -13.20 17.30 -1.81
N SER A 74 -12.71 17.77 -0.68
CA SER A 74 -11.44 17.38 -0.09
C SER A 74 -11.66 16.41 1.07
N ILE A 75 -11.12 15.21 0.95
CA ILE A 75 -11.17 14.17 1.99
C ILE A 75 -9.77 13.54 2.20
N PRO A 76 -8.77 14.33 2.61
CA PRO A 76 -7.41 13.84 2.70
C PRO A 76 -7.28 12.78 3.81
N PHE A 77 -6.62 11.67 3.49
CA PHE A 77 -6.21 10.65 4.43
C PHE A 77 -4.71 10.71 4.65
N GLU A 78 -3.96 10.38 3.61
CA GLU A 78 -2.52 10.36 3.59
C GLU A 78 -1.96 11.71 3.10
N PHE A 79 -0.74 12.04 3.54
CA PHE A 79 -0.02 13.20 3.00
C PHE A 79 0.27 13.00 1.50
N PRO A 80 -0.05 13.93 0.61
CA PRO A 80 -0.15 13.71 -0.83
C PRO A 80 1.18 13.71 -1.59
N PHE A 81 2.28 13.31 -0.97
CA PHE A 81 3.62 13.34 -1.57
C PHE A 81 3.70 12.52 -2.87
N TYR A 82 3.11 11.33 -2.88
CA TYR A 82 3.06 10.48 -4.08
C TYR A 82 2.25 11.12 -5.20
N GLN A 83 1.09 11.67 -4.87
CA GLN A 83 0.20 12.35 -5.83
C GLN A 83 0.89 13.57 -6.43
N TRP A 84 1.65 14.33 -5.62
CA TRP A 84 2.45 15.47 -6.10
C TRP A 84 3.49 15.04 -7.13
N LEU A 85 4.25 13.98 -6.85
CA LEU A 85 5.26 13.47 -7.78
C LEU A 85 4.63 12.98 -9.08
N ALA A 86 3.50 12.27 -9.01
CA ALA A 86 2.79 11.79 -10.19
C ALA A 86 2.19 12.95 -11.01
N ALA A 87 1.59 13.95 -10.36
CA ALA A 87 1.07 15.14 -11.03
C ALA A 87 2.21 15.95 -11.69
N LEU A 88 3.34 16.15 -10.99
CA LEU A 88 4.51 16.82 -11.54
C LEU A 88 5.06 16.08 -12.76
N LEU A 89 5.22 14.76 -12.67
CA LEU A 89 5.68 13.94 -13.79
C LEU A 89 4.73 14.03 -14.99
N SER A 90 3.41 13.96 -14.74
CA SER A 90 2.38 14.13 -15.75
C SER A 90 2.49 15.50 -16.44
N SER A 91 2.61 16.58 -15.68
CA SER A 91 2.75 17.95 -16.19
C SER A 91 4.00 18.15 -17.04
N LEU A 92 5.12 17.49 -16.66
CA LEU A 92 6.40 17.61 -17.38
C LEU A 92 6.45 16.77 -18.66
N THR A 93 5.73 15.64 -18.70
CA THR A 93 5.86 14.66 -19.79
C THR A 93 4.64 14.56 -20.70
N GLY A 94 3.49 15.12 -20.28
CA GLY A 94 2.21 14.93 -20.97
C GLY A 94 1.57 13.55 -20.77
N MET A 95 2.12 12.70 -19.90
CA MET A 95 1.53 11.39 -19.59
C MET A 95 0.20 11.56 -18.86
N SER A 96 -0.69 10.56 -18.97
CA SER A 96 -1.90 10.51 -18.15
C SER A 96 -1.56 10.36 -16.66
N ALA A 97 -2.49 10.75 -15.78
CA ALA A 97 -2.38 10.56 -14.33
C ALA A 97 -2.04 9.10 -13.97
N ASP A 98 -2.68 8.13 -14.65
CA ASP A 98 -2.48 6.70 -14.42
C ASP A 98 -1.07 6.24 -14.77
N ASN A 99 -0.57 6.62 -15.96
CA ASN A 99 0.75 6.22 -16.40
C ASN A 99 1.85 6.88 -15.58
N SER A 100 1.67 8.15 -15.21
CA SER A 100 2.58 8.85 -14.30
C SER A 100 2.62 8.19 -12.94
N GLY A 101 1.45 7.83 -12.39
CA GLY A 101 1.36 7.09 -11.14
C GLY A 101 2.06 5.73 -11.21
N ARG A 102 1.82 4.92 -12.26
CA ARG A 102 2.52 3.64 -12.46
C ARG A 102 4.03 3.80 -12.55
N LEU A 103 4.50 4.78 -13.30
CA LEU A 103 5.94 5.03 -13.46
C LEU A 103 6.57 5.46 -12.13
N VAL A 104 5.94 6.35 -11.37
CA VAL A 104 6.39 6.76 -10.03
C VAL A 104 6.46 5.54 -9.10
N SER A 105 5.44 4.69 -9.08
CA SER A 105 5.45 3.45 -8.30
C SER A 105 6.60 2.52 -8.68
N ALA A 106 6.84 2.33 -9.99
CA ALA A 106 7.91 1.47 -10.49
C ALA A 106 9.31 2.00 -10.14
N LEU A 107 9.51 3.31 -10.23
CA LEU A 107 10.77 3.94 -9.84
C LEU A 107 11.04 3.77 -8.34
N PHE A 108 10.02 3.97 -7.49
CA PHE A 108 10.14 3.70 -6.05
C PHE A 108 10.38 2.22 -5.76
N HIS A 109 9.73 1.31 -6.49
CA HIS A 109 9.97 -0.13 -6.33
C HIS A 109 11.43 -0.51 -6.65
N VAL A 110 11.97 -0.03 -7.76
CA VAL A 110 13.40 -0.23 -8.11
C VAL A 110 14.30 0.37 -7.02
N GLY A 111 13.95 1.56 -6.50
CA GLY A 111 14.61 2.18 -5.37
C GLY A 111 14.55 1.33 -4.10
N CYS A 112 13.42 0.66 -3.82
CA CYS A 112 13.28 -0.28 -2.71
C CYS A 112 14.24 -1.47 -2.85
N VAL A 113 14.33 -2.09 -4.02
CA VAL A 113 15.26 -3.20 -4.30
C VAL A 113 16.70 -2.76 -4.06
N TRP A 114 17.06 -1.57 -4.55
CA TRP A 114 18.38 -0.98 -4.32
C TRP A 114 18.64 -0.69 -2.84
N LEU A 115 17.66 -0.15 -2.09
CA LEU A 115 17.80 0.12 -0.66
C LEU A 115 17.93 -1.16 0.17
N VAL A 116 17.20 -2.24 -0.16
CA VAL A 116 17.39 -3.55 0.49
C VAL A 116 18.83 -4.01 0.32
N TYR A 117 19.36 -3.98 -0.91
CA TYR A 117 20.75 -4.32 -1.20
C TYR A 117 21.74 -3.44 -0.40
N ARG A 118 21.56 -2.12 -0.40
CA ARG A 118 22.44 -1.16 0.30
C ARG A 118 22.36 -1.28 1.82
N THR A 119 21.20 -1.58 2.37
CA THR A 119 20.99 -1.78 3.82
C THR A 119 21.78 -2.98 4.31
N LEU A 120 21.72 -4.09 3.58
CA LEU A 120 22.44 -5.29 3.94
C LEU A 120 23.96 -5.10 3.85
N LEU A 121 24.45 -4.40 2.83
CA LEU A 121 25.88 -4.04 2.74
C LEU A 121 26.32 -3.10 3.86
N ALA A 122 25.45 -2.20 4.32
CA ALA A 122 25.77 -1.32 5.45
C ALA A 122 25.82 -2.09 6.78
N TRP A 123 25.01 -3.14 6.90
CA TRP A 123 24.99 -4.02 8.07
C TRP A 123 26.11 -5.06 8.06
N ARG A 124 26.31 -5.71 6.94
CA ARG A 124 27.33 -6.74 6.71
C ARG A 124 27.82 -6.66 5.26
N PRO A 125 29.12 -6.49 5.01
CA PRO A 125 29.68 -6.38 3.66
C PRO A 125 29.75 -7.75 2.95
N ASP A 126 28.57 -8.39 2.75
CA ASP A 126 28.40 -9.68 2.09
C ASP A 126 27.50 -9.48 0.86
N ARG A 127 28.09 -9.45 -0.34
CA ARG A 127 27.39 -9.22 -1.60
C ARG A 127 26.43 -10.35 -1.93
N THR A 128 26.75 -11.59 -1.60
CA THR A 128 25.88 -12.74 -1.84
C THR A 128 24.59 -12.62 -1.02
N LEU A 129 24.73 -12.28 0.28
CA LEU A 129 23.58 -12.00 1.14
C LEU A 129 22.73 -10.88 0.57
N ALA A 130 23.35 -9.76 0.23
CA ALA A 130 22.64 -8.58 -0.26
C ALA A 130 21.86 -8.86 -1.57
N LEU A 131 22.46 -9.59 -2.52
CA LEU A 131 21.81 -9.97 -3.77
C LEU A 131 20.70 -11.00 -3.57
N CYS A 132 20.89 -12.01 -2.71
CA CYS A 132 19.85 -13.00 -2.43
C CYS A 132 18.60 -12.38 -1.80
N VAL A 133 18.78 -11.46 -0.84
CA VAL A 133 17.64 -10.81 -0.16
C VAL A 133 16.97 -9.79 -1.07
N ALA A 134 17.74 -8.94 -1.76
CA ALA A 134 17.17 -7.97 -2.71
C ALA A 134 16.46 -8.68 -3.87
N GLY A 135 17.01 -9.77 -4.38
CA GLY A 135 16.39 -10.60 -5.42
C GLY A 135 15.12 -11.29 -4.95
N ALA A 136 15.09 -11.82 -3.73
CA ALA A 136 13.89 -12.43 -3.16
C ALA A 136 12.75 -11.41 -2.96
N PHE A 137 13.07 -10.17 -2.56
CA PHE A 137 12.09 -9.09 -2.52
C PHE A 137 11.60 -8.72 -3.91
N ALA A 138 12.53 -8.51 -4.85
CA ALA A 138 12.22 -8.08 -6.21
C ALA A 138 11.33 -9.09 -6.94
N VAL A 139 11.54 -10.40 -6.77
CA VAL A 139 10.79 -11.46 -7.46
C VAL A 139 9.42 -11.75 -6.83
N SER A 140 9.14 -11.21 -5.64
CA SER A 140 7.88 -11.44 -4.95
C SER A 140 6.67 -10.99 -5.77
N PRO A 141 5.62 -11.84 -5.90
CA PRO A 141 4.39 -11.47 -6.61
C PRO A 141 3.74 -10.18 -6.09
N TYR A 142 3.71 -10.01 -4.77
CA TYR A 142 3.15 -8.82 -4.15
C TYR A 142 4.00 -7.58 -4.40
N ALA A 143 5.33 -7.69 -4.27
CA ALA A 143 6.23 -6.57 -4.54
C ALA A 143 6.12 -6.11 -5.99
N GLN A 144 6.02 -7.04 -6.94
CA GLN A 144 5.82 -6.76 -8.37
C GLN A 144 4.48 -6.07 -8.64
N PHE A 145 3.39 -6.56 -8.03
CA PHE A 145 2.07 -6.00 -8.23
C PHE A 145 1.98 -4.57 -7.69
N TRP A 146 2.31 -4.36 -6.40
CA TRP A 146 2.23 -3.04 -5.76
C TRP A 146 3.31 -2.08 -6.28
N GLY A 147 4.42 -2.63 -6.79
CA GLY A 147 5.50 -1.88 -7.42
C GLY A 147 5.10 -1.16 -8.71
N ARG A 148 3.94 -1.46 -9.31
CA ARG A 148 3.42 -0.78 -10.52
C ARG A 148 2.02 -0.20 -10.36
N SER A 149 1.35 -0.44 -9.24
CA SER A 149 -0.01 0.04 -9.00
C SER A 149 -0.04 1.56 -8.80
N VAL A 150 -1.14 2.20 -9.19
CA VAL A 150 -1.34 3.65 -8.98
C VAL A 150 -1.70 3.89 -7.52
N MET A 151 -0.73 3.65 -6.63
CA MET A 151 -0.88 3.75 -5.18
C MET A 151 0.43 4.17 -4.51
N MET A 152 0.33 4.80 -3.35
CA MET A 152 1.46 5.35 -2.61
C MET A 152 2.32 4.30 -1.88
N GLU A 153 1.97 3.02 -1.91
CA GLU A 153 2.62 1.94 -1.15
C GLU A 153 4.13 1.87 -1.39
N SER A 154 4.56 1.87 -2.65
CA SER A 154 5.99 1.78 -3.00
C SER A 154 6.79 2.96 -2.46
N SER A 155 6.23 4.17 -2.46
CA SER A 155 6.90 5.36 -1.91
C SER A 155 7.02 5.28 -0.38
N ALA A 156 5.97 4.84 0.32
CA ALA A 156 6.02 4.64 1.77
C ALA A 156 7.06 3.58 2.16
N VAL A 157 7.13 2.46 1.40
CA VAL A 157 8.14 1.40 1.59
C VAL A 157 9.55 1.91 1.32
N PHE A 158 9.74 2.71 0.26
CA PHE A 158 11.04 3.30 -0.06
C PHE A 158 11.58 4.15 1.08
N PHE A 159 10.77 5.07 1.60
CA PHE A 159 11.19 5.91 2.72
C PHE A 159 11.34 5.10 4.02
N GLY A 160 10.53 4.09 4.26
CA GLY A 160 10.72 3.15 5.37
C GLY A 160 12.06 2.39 5.30
N LEU A 161 12.43 1.90 4.11
CA LEU A 161 13.73 1.27 3.86
C LEU A 161 14.89 2.26 3.94
N LEU A 162 14.70 3.50 3.49
CA LEU A 162 15.70 4.56 3.62
C LEU A 162 15.96 4.89 5.10
N PHE A 163 14.91 4.92 5.93
CA PHE A 163 15.04 5.03 7.38
C PHE A 163 15.86 3.87 7.96
N VAL A 164 15.52 2.61 7.61
CA VAL A 164 16.27 1.42 8.07
C VAL A 164 17.73 1.48 7.62
N TRP A 165 18.01 1.88 6.37
CA TRP A 165 19.36 2.08 5.86
C TRP A 165 20.13 3.14 6.64
N ALA A 166 19.50 4.27 6.91
CA ALA A 166 20.11 5.35 7.67
C ALA A 166 20.46 4.92 9.10
N MET A 167 19.55 4.22 9.78
CA MET A 167 19.78 3.67 11.11
C MET A 167 20.92 2.64 11.13
N ALA A 168 20.99 1.77 10.11
CA ALA A 168 22.11 0.83 9.96
C ALA A 168 23.46 1.56 9.72
N ARG A 169 23.47 2.64 8.95
CA ARG A 169 24.66 3.48 8.70
C ARG A 169 25.11 4.25 9.92
N LEU A 170 24.17 4.80 10.70
CA LEU A 170 24.48 5.51 11.95
C LEU A 170 25.24 4.66 12.97
N ARG A 171 25.00 3.34 12.95
CA ARG A 171 25.74 2.41 13.81
C ARG A 171 27.23 2.37 13.48
N SER A 172 27.60 2.34 12.20
CA SER A 172 29.00 2.22 11.73
C SER A 172 29.64 3.57 11.45
N GLN A 173 28.88 4.58 11.03
CA GLN A 173 29.34 5.90 10.66
C GLN A 173 28.36 6.97 11.16
N PRO A 174 28.47 7.41 12.43
CA PRO A 174 27.51 8.33 13.06
C PRO A 174 27.71 9.77 12.58
N ARG A 175 27.39 10.05 11.32
CA ARG A 175 27.44 11.39 10.70
C ARG A 175 26.08 12.08 10.82
N ALA A 176 26.08 13.39 11.14
CA ALA A 176 24.85 14.15 11.35
C ALA A 176 23.90 14.12 10.14
N TRP A 177 24.44 14.23 8.90
CA TRP A 177 23.61 14.17 7.69
C TRP A 177 22.85 12.85 7.54
N VAL A 178 23.42 11.71 8.00
CA VAL A 178 22.72 10.41 8.00
C VAL A 178 21.56 10.44 8.99
N GLY A 179 21.74 11.11 10.14
CA GLY A 179 20.68 11.35 11.11
C GLY A 179 19.53 12.18 10.53
N VAL A 180 19.85 13.24 9.80
CA VAL A 180 18.85 14.05 9.08
C VAL A 180 18.10 13.21 8.05
N VAL A 181 18.80 12.37 7.28
CA VAL A 181 18.16 11.42 6.34
C VAL A 181 17.24 10.47 7.09
N ALA A 182 17.62 9.98 8.27
CA ALA A 182 16.73 9.10 9.06
C ALA A 182 15.44 9.82 9.47
N ILE A 183 15.52 11.08 9.94
CA ILE A 183 14.34 11.87 10.30
C ILE A 183 13.43 12.10 9.09
N VAL A 184 13.99 12.63 8.00
CA VAL A 184 13.20 12.93 6.79
C VAL A 184 12.54 11.67 6.23
N ALA A 185 13.28 10.55 6.18
CA ALA A 185 12.76 9.27 5.70
C ALA A 185 11.66 8.72 6.62
N ALA A 186 11.82 8.79 7.94
CA ALA A 186 10.80 8.37 8.89
C ALA A 186 9.52 9.20 8.75
N VAL A 187 9.66 10.53 8.69
CA VAL A 187 8.54 11.47 8.52
C VAL A 187 7.79 11.21 7.20
N LEU A 188 8.51 11.13 6.08
CA LEU A 188 7.86 10.89 4.79
C LEU A 188 7.18 9.51 4.74
N SER A 189 7.83 8.44 5.23
CA SER A 189 7.21 7.12 5.27
C SER A 189 5.92 7.11 6.11
N ALA A 190 5.95 7.74 7.29
CA ALA A 190 4.81 7.80 8.20
C ALA A 190 3.69 8.71 7.67
N ALA A 191 4.02 9.87 7.12
CA ALA A 191 3.05 10.83 6.58
C ALA A 191 2.35 10.27 5.32
N ILE A 192 3.09 9.57 4.44
CA ILE A 192 2.52 8.88 3.28
C ILE A 192 1.66 7.69 3.75
N LYS A 193 2.15 6.89 4.72
CA LYS A 193 1.38 5.73 5.21
C LYS A 193 1.91 5.22 6.56
N VAL A 194 1.32 5.67 7.64
CA VAL A 194 1.73 5.32 9.02
C VAL A 194 1.74 3.82 9.28
N THR A 195 0.77 3.09 8.73
CA THR A 195 0.67 1.63 8.86
C THR A 195 1.86 0.90 8.25
N SER A 196 2.44 1.42 7.17
CA SER A 196 3.67 0.91 6.55
C SER A 196 4.90 1.23 7.38
N PHE A 197 5.03 2.48 7.87
CA PHE A 197 6.17 2.91 8.66
C PHE A 197 6.30 2.14 9.97
N PHE A 198 5.18 1.77 10.61
CA PHE A 198 5.17 1.05 11.88
C PHE A 198 5.98 -0.26 11.83
N GLY A 199 5.88 -1.04 10.74
CA GLY A 199 6.67 -2.25 10.56
C GLY A 199 8.18 -1.99 10.52
N PHE A 200 8.62 -0.92 9.85
CA PHE A 200 10.04 -0.52 9.77
C PHE A 200 10.56 0.00 11.11
N ALA A 201 9.77 0.78 11.84
CA ALA A 201 10.12 1.24 13.18
C ALA A 201 10.25 0.06 14.16
N ALA A 202 9.29 -0.88 14.13
CA ALA A 202 9.34 -2.11 14.92
C ALA A 202 10.58 -2.97 14.57
N PHE A 203 10.90 -3.12 13.29
CA PHE A 203 12.11 -3.83 12.86
C PHE A 203 13.39 -3.20 13.42
N VAL A 204 13.53 -1.87 13.31
CA VAL A 204 14.70 -1.16 13.82
C VAL A 204 14.80 -1.32 15.34
N ALA A 205 13.69 -1.17 16.06
CA ALA A 205 13.65 -1.33 17.52
C ALA A 205 14.03 -2.76 17.96
N LEU A 206 13.47 -3.78 17.32
CA LEU A 206 13.75 -5.19 17.61
C LEU A 206 15.21 -5.57 17.28
N ALA A 207 15.70 -5.11 16.11
CA ALA A 207 17.08 -5.37 15.71
C ALA A 207 18.08 -4.70 16.66
N PHE A 208 17.78 -3.48 17.08
CA PHE A 208 18.59 -2.74 18.04
C PHE A 208 18.58 -3.40 19.43
N LEU A 209 17.39 -3.76 19.93
CA LEU A 209 17.25 -4.46 21.19
C LEU A 209 18.03 -5.79 21.19
N TRP A 210 17.91 -6.58 20.13
CA TRP A 210 18.63 -7.84 20.00
C TRP A 210 20.16 -7.65 20.02
N LEU A 211 20.66 -6.61 19.32
CA LEU A 211 22.09 -6.29 19.34
C LEU A 211 22.58 -5.88 20.72
N ALA A 212 21.81 -5.00 21.38
CA ALA A 212 22.13 -4.53 22.73
C ALA A 212 22.25 -5.71 23.72
N LEU A 213 21.27 -6.63 23.66
CA LEU A 213 21.25 -7.83 24.49
C LEU A 213 22.40 -8.78 24.17
N ARG A 214 22.74 -8.93 22.89
CA ARG A 214 23.84 -9.81 22.45
C ARG A 214 25.23 -9.27 22.83
N GLU A 215 25.45 -7.96 22.69
CA GLU A 215 26.75 -7.32 22.90
C GLU A 215 27.05 -7.06 24.37
N HIS A 216 26.01 -6.74 25.17
CA HIS A 216 26.18 -6.25 26.54
C HIS A 216 25.31 -6.94 27.60
N GLY A 217 24.43 -7.88 27.19
CA GLY A 217 23.39 -8.41 28.07
C GLY A 217 22.42 -7.30 28.50
N TRP A 218 21.94 -7.34 29.75
CA TRP A 218 21.04 -6.34 30.33
C TRP A 218 21.78 -5.14 30.97
N ARG A 219 23.07 -4.94 30.66
CA ARG A 219 23.88 -3.88 31.26
C ARG A 219 23.61 -2.53 30.60
N PRO A 220 23.44 -1.42 31.36
CA PRO A 220 23.12 -0.11 30.78
C PRO A 220 24.27 0.54 29.99
N GLN A 221 25.44 -0.09 29.95
CA GLN A 221 26.61 0.39 29.20
C GLN A 221 26.34 0.58 27.69
N TRP A 222 25.44 -0.25 27.12
CA TRP A 222 25.05 -0.13 25.72
C TRP A 222 24.35 1.20 25.41
N LEU A 223 23.63 1.82 26.36
CA LEU A 223 23.04 3.14 26.21
C LEU A 223 24.10 4.21 25.93
N ARG A 224 25.21 4.15 26.67
CA ARG A 224 26.32 5.09 26.49
C ARG A 224 27.06 4.88 25.15
N GLN A 225 27.21 3.63 24.74
CA GLN A 225 27.93 3.30 23.48
C GLN A 225 27.11 3.66 22.24
N HIS A 226 25.78 3.54 22.31
CA HIS A 226 24.89 3.76 21.17
C HIS A 226 24.02 5.02 21.32
N TRP A 227 24.41 5.98 22.19
CA TRP A 227 23.61 7.17 22.47
C TRP A 227 23.24 7.98 21.21
N ARG A 228 24.14 8.05 20.22
CA ARG A 228 23.86 8.73 18.95
C ARG A 228 22.76 8.05 18.14
N LEU A 229 22.75 6.73 18.12
CA LEU A 229 21.70 5.97 17.46
C LEU A 229 20.34 6.18 18.15
N LEU A 230 20.34 6.15 19.50
CA LEU A 230 19.14 6.44 20.31
C LEU A 230 18.68 7.89 20.12
N PHE A 231 19.59 8.84 20.11
CA PHE A 231 19.29 10.25 19.87
C PHE A 231 18.58 10.47 18.52
N TRP A 232 19.17 9.99 17.42
CA TRP A 232 18.57 10.14 16.09
C TRP A 232 17.29 9.33 15.93
N GLY A 233 17.20 8.14 16.53
CA GLY A 233 15.97 7.34 16.58
C GLY A 233 14.86 8.03 17.35
N GLY A 234 15.17 8.56 18.53
CA GLY A 234 14.22 9.33 19.36
C GLY A 234 13.76 10.62 18.66
N LEU A 235 14.69 11.35 18.04
CA LEU A 235 14.35 12.56 17.28
C LEU A 235 13.48 12.25 16.05
N SER A 236 13.74 11.10 15.37
CA SER A 236 12.87 10.61 14.30
C SER A 236 11.46 10.30 14.80
N ALA A 237 11.34 9.64 15.95
CA ALA A 237 10.04 9.32 16.55
C ALA A 237 9.27 10.58 16.95
N LEU A 238 9.93 11.56 17.55
CA LEU A 238 9.31 12.86 17.89
C LEU A 238 8.86 13.63 16.64
N ALA A 239 9.69 13.66 15.60
CA ALA A 239 9.34 14.33 14.35
C ALA A 239 8.16 13.64 13.65
N VAL A 240 8.10 12.31 13.65
CA VAL A 240 6.96 11.54 13.14
C VAL A 240 5.70 11.85 13.93
N LEU A 241 5.75 11.81 15.26
CA LEU A 241 4.60 12.13 16.11
C LEU A 241 4.07 13.54 15.84
N ALA A 242 4.95 14.54 15.82
CA ALA A 242 4.58 15.92 15.55
C ALA A 242 3.92 16.06 14.16
N THR A 243 4.54 15.49 13.12
CA THR A 243 4.01 15.54 11.75
C THR A 243 2.65 14.86 11.64
N LEU A 244 2.49 13.67 12.22
CA LEU A 244 1.22 12.93 12.17
C LEU A 244 0.13 13.68 12.93
N THR A 245 0.42 14.24 14.10
CA THR A 245 -0.56 15.03 14.88
C THR A 245 -1.04 16.24 14.06
N LEU A 246 -0.12 17.01 13.50
CA LEU A 246 -0.45 18.19 12.69
C LEU A 246 -1.24 17.81 11.43
N TRP A 247 -0.81 16.75 10.73
CA TRP A 247 -1.48 16.29 9.52
C TRP A 247 -2.89 15.76 9.81
N LEU A 248 -3.06 14.92 10.84
CA LEU A 248 -4.38 14.37 11.20
C LEU A 248 -5.35 15.47 11.62
N GLN A 249 -4.90 16.45 12.43
CA GLN A 249 -5.73 17.61 12.80
C GLN A 249 -6.19 18.38 11.57
N HIS A 250 -5.29 18.66 10.63
CA HIS A 250 -5.60 19.35 9.39
C HIS A 250 -6.57 18.55 8.51
N ALA A 251 -6.28 17.27 8.28
CA ALA A 251 -7.10 16.39 7.45
C ALA A 251 -8.50 16.17 8.04
N ASP A 252 -8.60 16.01 9.35
CA ASP A 252 -9.90 15.82 10.02
C ASP A 252 -10.72 17.11 10.04
N ALA A 253 -10.09 18.28 10.18
CA ALA A 253 -10.78 19.57 10.06
C ALA A 253 -11.40 19.77 8.67
N LEU A 254 -10.74 19.32 7.61
CA LEU A 254 -11.28 19.33 6.24
C LEU A 254 -12.45 18.34 6.07
N LYS A 255 -12.25 17.10 6.50
CA LYS A 255 -13.29 16.06 6.43
C LYS A 255 -14.56 16.43 7.23
N ALA A 256 -14.38 17.09 8.38
CA ALA A 256 -15.50 17.52 9.24
C ALA A 256 -16.42 18.57 8.59
N GLN A 257 -16.01 19.20 7.50
CA GLN A 257 -16.84 20.17 6.76
C GLN A 257 -17.95 19.49 5.93
N SER A 258 -17.80 18.20 5.60
CA SER A 258 -18.82 17.41 4.90
C SER A 258 -19.59 16.51 5.85
N ALA A 259 -20.89 16.33 5.64
CA ALA A 259 -21.71 15.41 6.44
C ALA A 259 -21.18 13.97 6.38
N LEU A 260 -20.85 13.47 5.18
CA LEU A 260 -20.25 12.16 4.98
C LEU A 260 -18.80 12.12 5.45
N GLY A 261 -18.04 13.20 5.25
CA GLY A 261 -16.64 13.29 5.68
C GLY A 261 -16.45 13.18 7.19
N ARG A 262 -17.39 13.66 8.00
CA ARG A 262 -17.37 13.51 9.46
C ARG A 262 -17.30 12.06 9.92
N GLN A 263 -17.91 11.13 9.17
CA GLN A 263 -17.93 9.71 9.49
C GLN A 263 -16.61 8.98 9.15
N ILE A 264 -15.67 9.67 8.49
CA ILE A 264 -14.35 9.13 8.12
C ILE A 264 -13.16 9.91 8.70
N THR A 265 -13.40 10.69 9.76
CA THR A 265 -12.32 11.29 10.57
C THR A 265 -11.52 10.21 11.29
N SER A 266 -10.34 10.54 11.77
CA SER A 266 -9.46 9.57 12.46
C SER A 266 -10.12 8.97 13.71
N ASP A 267 -10.89 9.75 14.47
CA ASP A 267 -11.65 9.28 15.62
C ASP A 267 -12.80 8.35 15.20
N ALA A 268 -13.59 8.74 14.20
CA ALA A 268 -14.69 7.92 13.68
C ALA A 268 -14.18 6.57 13.15
N LEU A 269 -13.00 6.54 12.54
CA LEU A 269 -12.38 5.33 12.01
C LEU A 269 -11.48 4.60 13.02
N SER A 270 -11.43 4.99 14.30
CA SER A 270 -10.50 4.38 15.26
C SER A 270 -10.69 2.87 15.39
N THR A 271 -11.93 2.40 15.61
CA THR A 271 -12.23 0.96 15.66
C THR A 271 -11.96 0.27 14.33
N TRP A 272 -12.25 0.93 13.19
CA TRP A 272 -11.94 0.42 11.86
C TRP A 272 -10.43 0.25 11.65
N ASN A 273 -9.64 1.22 12.07
CA ASN A 273 -8.19 1.21 11.88
C ASN A 273 -7.49 0.19 12.79
N TYR A 274 -7.81 0.23 14.07
CA TYR A 274 -7.11 -0.57 15.07
C TYR A 274 -7.74 -1.95 15.31
N GLY A 275 -9.05 -2.10 15.07
CA GLY A 275 -9.79 -3.31 15.38
C GLY A 275 -10.03 -3.48 16.90
N THR A 276 -10.58 -4.63 17.26
CA THR A 276 -10.95 -4.96 18.64
C THR A 276 -9.98 -5.94 19.28
N LEU A 277 -9.99 -6.02 20.63
CA LEU A 277 -9.23 -7.04 21.36
C LEU A 277 -9.71 -8.45 20.97
N GLN A 278 -11.03 -8.63 20.76
CA GLN A 278 -11.59 -9.90 20.31
C GLN A 278 -10.98 -10.35 18.97
N GLN A 279 -10.87 -9.46 17.98
CA GLN A 279 -10.21 -9.78 16.71
C GLN A 279 -8.74 -10.20 16.89
N ARG A 280 -8.02 -9.58 17.84
CA ARG A 280 -6.62 -9.94 18.14
C ARG A 280 -6.47 -11.29 18.82
N LEU A 281 -7.45 -11.68 19.63
CA LEU A 281 -7.44 -12.94 20.36
C LEU A 281 -8.10 -14.10 19.58
N ASP A 282 -8.86 -13.81 18.54
CA ASP A 282 -9.55 -14.81 17.74
C ASP A 282 -8.57 -15.66 16.90
N PRO A 283 -8.47 -16.96 17.14
CA PRO A 283 -7.66 -17.87 16.32
C PRO A 283 -7.99 -17.81 14.83
N ALA A 284 -9.24 -17.52 14.45
CA ALA A 284 -9.67 -17.39 13.07
C ALA A 284 -8.99 -16.21 12.36
N THR A 285 -8.71 -15.11 13.06
CA THR A 285 -7.91 -13.99 12.53
C THR A 285 -6.51 -14.46 12.13
N TRP A 286 -5.82 -15.18 13.00
CA TRP A 286 -4.45 -15.62 12.76
C TRP A 286 -4.35 -16.74 11.75
N TRP A 287 -5.21 -17.75 11.87
CA TRP A 287 -5.21 -18.88 10.95
C TRP A 287 -5.85 -18.52 9.60
N GLY A 288 -7.07 -17.95 9.62
CA GLY A 288 -7.85 -17.68 8.42
C GLY A 288 -7.30 -16.51 7.60
N THR A 289 -6.89 -15.42 8.26
CA THR A 289 -6.42 -14.22 7.57
C THR A 289 -4.91 -14.18 7.49
N VAL A 290 -4.19 -14.15 8.60
CA VAL A 290 -2.74 -13.95 8.58
C VAL A 290 -2.06 -15.11 7.88
N PHE A 291 -2.29 -16.34 8.31
CA PHE A 291 -1.63 -17.51 7.71
C PHE A 291 -2.18 -17.80 6.31
N LYS A 292 -3.49 -18.07 6.17
CA LYS A 292 -4.03 -18.54 4.87
C LYS A 292 -4.01 -17.49 3.77
N LYS A 293 -4.26 -16.20 4.09
CA LYS A 293 -4.42 -15.16 3.07
C LYS A 293 -3.19 -14.25 2.93
N ARG A 294 -2.45 -13.93 4.02
CA ARG A 294 -1.38 -12.93 3.97
C ARG A 294 0.00 -13.53 3.78
N PHE A 295 0.29 -14.69 4.34
CA PHE A 295 1.58 -15.36 4.14
C PHE A 295 1.85 -15.71 2.67
N SER A 296 0.80 -15.96 1.89
CA SER A 296 0.95 -16.24 0.45
C SER A 296 1.57 -15.08 -0.34
N GLY A 297 1.46 -13.85 0.13
CA GLY A 297 2.01 -12.67 -0.56
C GLY A 297 3.51 -12.73 -0.85
N ALA A 298 4.28 -13.43 -0.03
CA ALA A 298 5.73 -13.50 -0.19
C ALA A 298 6.17 -14.25 -1.45
N ILE A 299 5.55 -15.41 -1.73
CA ILE A 299 5.94 -16.30 -2.83
C ILE A 299 4.73 -17.00 -3.49
N GLY A 300 3.50 -16.54 -3.23
CA GLY A 300 2.28 -17.10 -3.78
C GLY A 300 1.68 -18.25 -2.97
N SER A 301 2.39 -18.84 -2.02
CA SER A 301 1.92 -19.95 -1.18
C SER A 301 2.32 -19.75 0.29
N ASN A 302 1.31 -19.80 1.16
CA ASN A 302 1.51 -19.74 2.62
C ASN A 302 2.33 -20.94 3.16
N TRP A 303 2.11 -22.14 2.64
CA TRP A 303 2.85 -23.33 3.06
C TRP A 303 4.31 -23.30 2.63
N ILE A 304 4.60 -22.85 1.41
CA ILE A 304 5.98 -22.69 0.93
C ILE A 304 6.68 -21.62 1.78
N PHE A 305 6.02 -20.50 2.07
CA PHE A 305 6.60 -19.48 2.94
C PHE A 305 6.87 -20.03 4.35
N LEU A 306 5.96 -20.84 4.92
CA LEU A 306 6.16 -21.48 6.22
C LEU A 306 7.40 -22.41 6.22
N ILE A 307 7.65 -23.14 5.13
CA ILE A 307 8.87 -23.96 4.98
C ILE A 307 10.12 -23.08 5.08
N PHE A 308 10.13 -21.90 4.44
CA PHE A 308 11.25 -20.95 4.56
C PHE A 308 11.42 -20.42 5.99
N VAL A 309 10.33 -20.12 6.69
CA VAL A 309 10.37 -19.69 8.09
C VAL A 309 10.99 -20.79 8.96
N ILE A 310 10.50 -22.03 8.86
CA ILE A 310 11.01 -23.18 9.63
C ILE A 310 12.49 -23.43 9.31
N ALA A 311 12.84 -23.49 8.03
CA ALA A 311 14.23 -23.69 7.59
C ALA A 311 15.17 -22.59 8.11
N GLY A 312 14.70 -21.33 8.11
CA GLY A 312 15.47 -20.20 8.59
C GLY A 312 15.66 -20.19 10.12
N LEU A 313 14.65 -20.60 10.88
CA LEU A 313 14.72 -20.73 12.34
C LEU A 313 15.56 -21.92 12.79
N TRP A 314 15.56 -23.00 12.02
CA TRP A 314 16.38 -24.19 12.29
C TRP A 314 17.88 -23.92 12.17
N GLN A 315 18.28 -23.07 11.24
CA GLN A 315 19.67 -22.78 10.97
C GLN A 315 20.26 -21.79 12.00
N LYS A 316 21.31 -22.20 12.72
CA LYS A 316 22.00 -21.33 13.73
C LYS A 316 22.43 -19.98 13.16
N ARG A 317 22.76 -19.91 11.85
CA ARG A 317 23.25 -18.70 11.17
C ARG A 317 22.16 -17.66 10.93
N THR A 318 20.90 -18.07 10.68
CA THR A 318 19.80 -17.20 10.27
C THR A 318 18.72 -17.03 11.34
N ARG A 319 18.60 -17.93 12.31
CA ARG A 319 17.48 -18.01 13.26
C ARG A 319 17.13 -16.70 13.96
N ALA A 320 18.13 -15.94 14.42
CA ALA A 320 17.88 -14.69 15.12
C ALA A 320 17.33 -13.61 14.17
N ALA A 321 17.92 -13.49 12.98
CA ALA A 321 17.44 -12.56 11.96
C ALA A 321 16.04 -12.92 11.47
N VAL A 322 15.77 -14.22 11.25
CA VAL A 322 14.43 -14.71 10.87
C VAL A 322 13.40 -14.44 11.98
N GLY A 323 13.76 -14.66 13.25
CA GLY A 323 12.87 -14.32 14.38
C GLY A 323 12.52 -12.83 14.42
N ILE A 324 13.52 -11.95 14.26
CA ILE A 324 13.31 -10.49 14.24
C ILE A 324 12.43 -10.08 13.05
N LEU A 325 12.70 -10.62 11.86
CA LEU A 325 11.93 -10.33 10.64
C LEU A 325 10.50 -10.82 10.76
N LEU A 326 10.28 -11.99 11.35
CA LEU A 326 8.94 -12.53 11.58
C LEU A 326 8.15 -11.67 12.59
N LEU A 327 8.79 -11.24 13.68
CA LEU A 327 8.18 -10.32 14.64
C LEU A 327 7.84 -8.96 14.01
N ALA A 328 8.76 -8.41 13.20
CA ALA A 328 8.50 -7.17 12.46
C ALA A 328 7.38 -7.33 11.42
N TYR A 329 7.28 -8.49 10.76
CA TYR A 329 6.18 -8.83 9.85
C TYR A 329 4.83 -8.87 10.58
N LEU A 330 4.80 -9.45 11.80
CA LEU A 330 3.57 -9.63 12.57
C LEU A 330 3.15 -8.38 13.36
N ALA A 331 4.08 -7.48 13.69
CA ALA A 331 3.81 -6.32 14.54
C ALA A 331 2.66 -5.41 14.02
N PRO A 332 2.57 -5.07 12.71
CA PRO A 332 1.45 -4.29 12.19
C PRO A 332 0.08 -4.95 12.35
N PHE A 333 0.01 -6.29 12.31
CA PHE A 333 -1.25 -7.01 12.54
C PHE A 333 -1.76 -6.89 13.99
N LEU A 334 -0.85 -6.70 14.95
CA LEU A 334 -1.22 -6.52 16.35
C LEU A 334 -1.77 -5.11 16.62
N VAL A 335 -1.32 -4.10 15.87
CA VAL A 335 -1.73 -2.70 16.07
C VAL A 335 -2.90 -2.35 15.15
N PHE A 336 -2.78 -2.60 13.86
CA PHE A 336 -3.77 -2.26 12.83
C PHE A 336 -4.54 -3.50 12.38
N THR A 337 -5.05 -4.28 13.34
CA THR A 337 -5.59 -5.62 13.12
C THR A 337 -6.67 -5.66 12.05
N ASN A 338 -7.70 -4.80 12.19
CA ASN A 338 -8.82 -4.81 11.25
C ASN A 338 -8.42 -4.37 9.84
N LEU A 339 -7.53 -3.38 9.70
CA LEU A 339 -7.02 -2.96 8.38
C LEU A 339 -6.32 -4.10 7.65
N HIS A 340 -5.55 -4.91 8.37
CA HIS A 340 -4.86 -6.07 7.80
C HIS A 340 -5.79 -7.26 7.53
N ILE A 341 -6.93 -7.35 8.24
CA ILE A 341 -7.99 -8.30 7.93
C ILE A 341 -8.71 -7.88 6.65
N ALA A 342 -9.19 -6.65 6.60
CA ALA A 342 -10.04 -6.14 5.53
C ALA A 342 -9.28 -5.99 4.20
N HIS A 343 -8.07 -5.41 4.22
CA HIS A 343 -7.40 -4.95 3.00
C HIS A 343 -6.04 -5.63 2.76
N PRO A 344 -5.85 -6.25 1.59
CA PRO A 344 -4.58 -6.91 1.24
C PRO A 344 -3.43 -5.92 1.01
N TYR A 345 -3.67 -4.71 0.53
CA TYR A 345 -2.63 -3.76 0.15
C TYR A 345 -1.75 -3.28 1.33
N TYR A 346 -2.22 -3.36 2.57
CA TYR A 346 -1.38 -3.10 3.75
C TYR A 346 -0.21 -4.08 3.87
N GLN A 347 -0.24 -5.20 3.14
CA GLN A 347 0.88 -6.14 3.10
C GLN A 347 2.05 -5.65 2.23
N ALA A 348 1.89 -4.61 1.42
CA ALA A 348 2.95 -4.09 0.56
C ALA A 348 4.24 -3.75 1.32
N ALA A 349 4.12 -3.19 2.53
CA ALA A 349 5.26 -2.93 3.41
C ALA A 349 5.77 -4.18 4.12
N ASN A 350 4.86 -5.00 4.64
CA ASN A 350 5.22 -6.19 5.42
C ASN A 350 5.97 -7.23 4.58
N ILE A 351 5.71 -7.26 3.27
CA ILE A 351 6.32 -8.23 2.37
C ILE A 351 7.85 -8.14 2.34
N VAL A 352 8.42 -6.98 2.63
CA VAL A 352 9.88 -6.79 2.74
C VAL A 352 10.48 -7.74 3.78
N PHE A 353 9.83 -7.87 4.93
CA PHE A 353 10.30 -8.73 6.02
C PHE A 353 10.14 -10.21 5.65
N ALA A 354 9.00 -10.59 5.08
CA ALA A 354 8.73 -11.97 4.65
C ALA A 354 9.71 -12.43 3.57
N THR A 355 9.92 -11.62 2.54
CA THR A 355 10.85 -11.94 1.44
C THR A 355 12.31 -11.93 1.89
N SER A 356 12.65 -11.10 2.89
CA SER A 356 13.98 -11.14 3.51
C SER A 356 14.25 -12.49 4.19
N ILE A 357 13.25 -13.13 4.77
CA ILE A 357 13.39 -14.50 5.30
C ILE A 357 13.74 -15.48 4.17
N ILE A 358 13.05 -15.41 3.04
CA ILE A 358 13.33 -16.24 1.85
C ILE A 358 14.76 -16.02 1.37
N GLY A 359 15.18 -14.75 1.24
CA GLY A 359 16.50 -14.37 0.80
C GLY A 359 17.62 -14.84 1.74
N LEU A 360 17.39 -14.82 3.06
CA LEU A 360 18.32 -15.36 4.07
C LEU A 360 18.50 -16.88 3.93
N VAL A 361 17.43 -17.61 3.70
CA VAL A 361 17.47 -19.06 3.49
C VAL A 361 18.18 -19.38 2.18
N LEU A 362 17.90 -18.65 1.10
CA LEU A 362 18.60 -18.79 -0.17
C LEU A 362 20.10 -18.56 0.00
N TRP A 363 20.50 -17.44 0.62
CA TRP A 363 21.90 -17.13 0.92
C TRP A 363 22.60 -18.25 1.69
N SER A 364 21.98 -18.73 2.74
CA SER A 364 22.51 -19.81 3.58
C SER A 364 22.64 -21.12 2.79
N THR A 365 21.69 -21.42 1.89
CA THR A 365 21.73 -22.58 0.99
C THR A 365 22.85 -22.45 -0.04
N VAL A 366 23.07 -21.24 -0.59
CA VAL A 366 24.19 -20.96 -1.51
C VAL A 366 25.53 -21.26 -0.83
N LEU A 367 25.74 -20.72 0.39
CA LEU A 367 26.99 -20.95 1.13
C LEU A 367 27.22 -22.44 1.48
N ALA A 368 26.15 -23.13 1.90
CA ALA A 368 26.23 -24.56 2.20
C ALA A 368 26.50 -25.40 0.93
N ALA A 369 25.92 -25.04 -0.19
CA ALA A 369 26.11 -25.71 -1.47
C ALA A 369 27.53 -25.50 -2.01
N GLU A 370 28.12 -24.31 -1.85
CA GLU A 370 29.52 -24.05 -2.21
C GLU A 370 30.47 -24.85 -1.34
N ALA A 371 30.26 -24.82 -0.02
CA ALA A 371 31.10 -25.61 0.91
C ALA A 371 31.03 -27.13 0.62
N ALA A 372 29.92 -27.61 0.08
CA ALA A 372 29.75 -29.02 -0.32
C ALA A 372 30.23 -29.33 -1.75
N GLY A 373 30.79 -28.36 -2.49
CA GLY A 373 31.20 -28.53 -3.89
C GLY A 373 30.02 -28.69 -4.87
N LYS A 374 28.79 -28.26 -4.48
CA LYS A 374 27.54 -28.42 -5.27
C LYS A 374 26.87 -27.07 -5.56
N PRO A 375 27.56 -26.08 -6.17
CA PRO A 375 27.02 -24.70 -6.34
C PRO A 375 25.72 -24.64 -7.16
N ARG A 376 25.45 -25.63 -8.01
CA ARG A 376 24.21 -25.74 -8.79
C ARG A 376 22.94 -25.78 -7.91
N ARG A 377 23.02 -26.19 -6.64
CA ARG A 377 21.86 -26.22 -5.72
C ARG A 377 21.32 -24.82 -5.41
N GLY A 378 22.20 -23.83 -5.22
CA GLY A 378 21.79 -22.43 -5.03
C GLY A 378 21.10 -21.86 -6.27
N VAL A 379 21.63 -22.16 -7.46
CA VAL A 379 21.03 -21.77 -8.74
C VAL A 379 19.68 -22.44 -8.94
N ALA A 380 19.56 -23.75 -8.66
CA ALA A 380 18.29 -24.47 -8.77
C ALA A 380 17.21 -23.86 -7.86
N LEU A 381 17.55 -23.52 -6.61
CA LEU A 381 16.59 -22.85 -5.71
C LEU A 381 16.16 -21.48 -6.23
N ALA A 382 17.08 -20.68 -6.79
CA ALA A 382 16.73 -19.40 -7.40
C ALA A 382 15.78 -19.58 -8.60
N ILE A 383 16.02 -20.57 -9.46
CA ILE A 383 15.11 -20.91 -10.58
C ILE A 383 13.73 -21.33 -10.05
N VAL A 384 13.68 -22.17 -9.01
CA VAL A 384 12.40 -22.57 -8.38
C VAL A 384 11.64 -21.34 -7.87
N LEU A 385 12.31 -20.39 -7.22
CA LEU A 385 11.68 -19.14 -6.77
C LEU A 385 11.13 -18.33 -7.95
N CYS A 386 11.84 -18.24 -9.08
CA CYS A 386 11.35 -17.60 -10.29
C CYS A 386 10.09 -18.31 -10.84
N VAL A 387 10.11 -19.64 -10.93
CA VAL A 387 8.98 -20.45 -11.42
C VAL A 387 7.75 -20.27 -10.51
N LEU A 388 7.94 -20.29 -9.20
CA LEU A 388 6.85 -20.03 -8.25
C LEU A 388 6.28 -18.62 -8.41
N SER A 389 7.15 -17.62 -8.58
CA SER A 389 6.72 -16.24 -8.83
C SER A 389 5.92 -16.11 -10.13
N VAL A 390 6.31 -16.78 -11.20
CA VAL A 390 5.52 -16.83 -12.46
C VAL A 390 4.17 -17.47 -12.21
N GLY A 391 4.15 -18.68 -11.63
CA GLY A 391 2.93 -19.47 -11.45
C GLY A 391 1.91 -18.78 -10.54
N PHE A 392 2.36 -18.16 -9.43
CA PHE A 392 1.47 -17.53 -8.44
C PHE A 392 1.32 -16.01 -8.58
N GLY A 393 2.17 -15.36 -9.32
CA GLY A 393 2.19 -13.90 -9.41
C GLY A 393 1.96 -13.37 -10.81
N LEU A 394 2.89 -13.60 -11.73
CA LEU A 394 2.83 -13.00 -13.06
C LEU A 394 1.58 -13.43 -13.83
N VAL A 395 1.26 -14.74 -13.84
CA VAL A 395 0.06 -15.28 -14.51
C VAL A 395 -1.21 -14.67 -13.92
N LYS A 396 -1.30 -14.61 -12.58
CA LYS A 396 -2.45 -13.99 -11.92
C LYS A 396 -2.55 -12.50 -12.27
N SER A 397 -1.45 -11.75 -12.20
CA SER A 397 -1.46 -10.31 -12.53
C SER A 397 -1.84 -10.04 -13.98
N LEU A 398 -1.38 -10.88 -14.94
CA LEU A 398 -1.78 -10.76 -16.34
C LEU A 398 -3.26 -11.08 -16.55
N LYS A 399 -3.81 -12.03 -15.79
CA LYS A 399 -5.25 -12.31 -15.79
C LYS A 399 -6.03 -11.12 -15.24
N ASP A 400 -5.66 -10.59 -14.08
CA ASP A 400 -6.31 -9.42 -13.46
C ASP A 400 -6.26 -8.20 -14.41
N ILE A 401 -5.12 -7.97 -15.12
CA ILE A 401 -4.96 -6.94 -16.15
C ILE A 401 -5.90 -7.16 -17.33
N ARG A 402 -6.07 -8.39 -17.78
CA ARG A 402 -6.98 -8.72 -18.89
C ARG A 402 -8.43 -8.48 -18.49
N GLU A 403 -8.84 -8.96 -17.32
CA GLU A 403 -10.20 -8.78 -16.81
C GLU A 403 -10.55 -7.30 -16.59
N ALA A 404 -9.60 -6.48 -16.14
CA ALA A 404 -9.79 -5.04 -15.95
C ALA A 404 -9.98 -4.24 -17.24
N ARG A 405 -9.80 -4.85 -18.41
CA ARG A 405 -10.11 -4.22 -19.71
C ARG A 405 -11.57 -4.40 -20.13
N GLU A 406 -12.26 -5.35 -19.53
CA GLU A 406 -13.66 -5.62 -19.84
C GLU A 406 -14.55 -4.52 -19.24
N PRO A 407 -15.57 -4.04 -19.96
CA PRO A 407 -16.52 -3.08 -19.43
C PRO A 407 -17.25 -3.64 -18.21
N THR A 408 -17.26 -2.88 -17.12
CA THR A 408 -18.02 -3.18 -15.91
C THR A 408 -19.36 -2.41 -15.90
N ALA A 409 -20.32 -2.80 -15.07
CA ALA A 409 -21.53 -2.02 -14.86
C ALA A 409 -21.22 -0.57 -14.47
N VAL A 410 -20.22 -0.35 -13.59
CA VAL A 410 -19.78 0.98 -13.17
C VAL A 410 -19.24 1.80 -14.35
N SER A 411 -18.41 1.19 -15.21
CA SER A 411 -17.85 1.90 -16.38
C SER A 411 -18.93 2.24 -17.41
N GLN A 412 -19.95 1.38 -17.60
CA GLN A 412 -21.09 1.65 -18.49
C GLN A 412 -21.98 2.80 -17.96
N ILE A 413 -22.27 2.81 -16.64
CA ILE A 413 -23.00 3.90 -16.00
C ILE A 413 -22.21 5.21 -16.13
N ALA A 414 -20.92 5.17 -15.84
CA ALA A 414 -20.04 6.32 -15.94
C ALA A 414 -19.96 6.88 -17.36
N GLU A 415 -19.94 6.04 -18.39
CA GLU A 415 -19.96 6.46 -19.79
C GLU A 415 -21.29 7.14 -20.15
N ALA A 416 -22.43 6.60 -19.73
CA ALA A 416 -23.72 7.23 -19.93
C ALA A 416 -23.79 8.62 -19.26
N ILE A 417 -23.24 8.75 -18.03
CA ILE A 417 -23.16 10.04 -17.34
C ILE A 417 -22.23 10.99 -18.09
N ARG A 418 -21.05 10.53 -18.50
CA ARG A 418 -20.04 11.34 -19.18
C ARG A 418 -20.55 11.94 -20.49
N THR A 419 -21.30 11.14 -21.25
CA THR A 419 -21.84 11.55 -22.56
C THR A 419 -23.19 12.26 -22.47
N GLY A 420 -24.01 11.94 -21.48
CA GLY A 420 -25.39 12.44 -21.35
C GLY A 420 -25.55 13.68 -20.46
N THR A 421 -24.50 14.15 -19.77
CA THR A 421 -24.61 15.23 -18.77
C THR A 421 -23.51 16.28 -18.90
N THR A 422 -23.72 17.45 -18.27
CA THR A 422 -22.72 18.53 -18.25
C THR A 422 -21.46 18.15 -17.48
N ALA A 423 -20.28 18.63 -17.91
CA ALA A 423 -18.99 18.28 -17.33
C ALA A 423 -18.82 18.75 -15.87
N GLN A 424 -19.52 19.78 -15.45
CA GLN A 424 -19.42 20.37 -14.11
C GLN A 424 -20.42 19.78 -13.11
N GLY A 425 -21.34 18.95 -13.57
CA GLY A 425 -22.38 18.38 -12.72
C GLY A 425 -21.87 17.37 -11.69
N VAL A 426 -22.68 17.15 -10.67
CA VAL A 426 -22.41 16.24 -9.56
C VAL A 426 -23.25 14.97 -9.72
N VAL A 427 -22.65 13.82 -9.45
CA VAL A 427 -23.34 12.53 -9.38
C VAL A 427 -23.71 12.21 -7.94
N VAL A 428 -24.95 11.84 -7.67
CA VAL A 428 -25.37 11.26 -6.38
C VAL A 428 -25.56 9.76 -6.60
N ALA A 429 -24.95 8.91 -5.76
CA ALA A 429 -24.97 7.47 -5.99
C ALA A 429 -25.17 6.66 -4.71
N PHE A 430 -26.04 5.64 -4.80
CA PHE A 430 -26.27 4.59 -3.80
C PHE A 430 -25.82 3.22 -4.30
N GLY A 431 -25.51 2.31 -3.37
CA GLY A 431 -25.21 0.90 -3.64
C GLY A 431 -23.83 0.60 -4.22
N GLN A 432 -22.93 1.60 -4.23
CA GLN A 432 -21.53 1.46 -4.69
C GLN A 432 -20.51 1.85 -3.61
N ASP A 433 -20.94 1.82 -2.33
CA ASP A 433 -20.14 2.34 -1.23
C ASP A 433 -19.65 3.78 -1.56
N TRP A 434 -18.53 4.23 -1.00
CA TRP A 434 -17.88 5.50 -1.38
C TRP A 434 -16.75 5.28 -2.41
N SER A 435 -16.98 4.34 -3.34
CA SER A 435 -16.02 4.00 -4.38
C SER A 435 -15.72 5.19 -5.30
N SER A 436 -14.46 5.40 -5.59
CA SER A 436 -13.99 6.42 -6.53
C SER A 436 -14.05 5.97 -8.00
N GLU A 437 -14.47 4.74 -8.30
CA GLU A 437 -14.52 4.25 -9.68
C GLU A 437 -15.53 5.03 -10.53
N LEU A 438 -16.74 5.26 -10.02
CA LEU A 438 -17.77 6.01 -10.74
C LEU A 438 -17.34 7.46 -11.05
N PRO A 439 -16.88 8.28 -10.08
CA PRO A 439 -16.39 9.63 -10.38
C PRO A 439 -15.11 9.61 -11.25
N TYR A 440 -14.25 8.62 -11.11
CA TYR A 440 -13.06 8.47 -11.95
C TYR A 440 -13.43 8.27 -13.42
N PHE A 441 -14.28 7.28 -13.74
CA PHE A 441 -14.67 7.00 -15.13
C PHE A 441 -15.56 8.07 -15.75
N SER A 442 -16.47 8.68 -14.97
CA SER A 442 -17.35 9.73 -15.46
C SER A 442 -16.67 11.09 -15.59
N GLY A 443 -15.57 11.30 -14.87
CA GLY A 443 -14.91 12.61 -14.77
C GLY A 443 -15.75 13.66 -14.03
N ARG A 444 -16.71 13.24 -13.22
CA ARG A 444 -17.64 14.10 -12.45
C ARG A 444 -17.26 14.10 -10.98
N ARG A 445 -17.65 15.15 -10.24
CA ARG A 445 -17.70 15.10 -8.78
C ARG A 445 -18.85 14.19 -8.35
N ALA A 446 -18.74 13.60 -7.15
CA ALA A 446 -19.77 12.70 -6.68
C ALA A 446 -20.06 12.86 -5.17
N VAL A 447 -21.30 12.56 -4.83
CA VAL A 447 -21.78 12.27 -3.49
C VAL A 447 -22.09 10.78 -3.47
N MET A 448 -21.07 9.96 -3.20
CA MET A 448 -21.22 8.52 -3.05
C MET A 448 -21.74 8.23 -1.65
N ILE A 449 -22.93 7.68 -1.53
CA ILE A 449 -23.62 7.45 -0.26
C ILE A 449 -23.40 5.98 0.14
N PRO A 450 -22.50 5.70 1.12
CA PRO A 450 -22.20 4.34 1.52
C PRO A 450 -23.32 3.73 2.37
N ASP A 451 -23.37 2.39 2.41
CA ASP A 451 -24.38 1.66 3.18
C ASP A 451 -24.24 1.84 4.70
N TRP A 452 -23.09 2.26 5.18
CA TRP A 452 -22.83 2.59 6.59
C TRP A 452 -23.11 4.06 6.96
N ALA A 453 -23.59 4.91 6.03
CA ALA A 453 -24.00 6.28 6.36
C ALA A 453 -25.12 6.27 7.40
N SER A 454 -24.99 7.08 8.46
CA SER A 454 -25.97 7.15 9.53
C SER A 454 -27.27 7.82 9.06
N ASP A 455 -28.39 7.51 9.72
CA ASP A 455 -29.69 8.11 9.43
C ASP A 455 -29.66 9.65 9.55
N GLU A 456 -28.85 10.21 10.47
CA GLU A 456 -28.65 11.66 10.62
C GLU A 456 -28.00 12.29 9.38
N VAL A 457 -27.00 11.61 8.82
CA VAL A 457 -26.34 12.06 7.59
C VAL A 457 -27.29 11.96 6.41
N LEU A 458 -28.06 10.88 6.29
CA LEU A 458 -29.06 10.71 5.24
C LEU A 458 -30.16 11.77 5.35
N ALA A 459 -30.65 12.08 6.56
CA ALA A 459 -31.59 13.16 6.80
C ALA A 459 -31.04 14.53 6.36
N SER A 460 -29.76 14.81 6.67
CA SER A 460 -29.10 16.04 6.22
C SER A 460 -29.02 16.13 4.70
N LEU A 461 -28.65 15.02 4.01
CA LEU A 461 -28.59 14.97 2.56
C LEU A 461 -29.99 15.10 1.89
N ALA A 462 -31.06 14.67 2.57
CA ALA A 462 -32.42 14.83 2.11
C ALA A 462 -32.93 16.26 2.29
N ALA A 463 -32.43 16.99 3.28
CA ALA A 463 -32.92 18.32 3.65
C ALA A 463 -32.51 19.42 2.65
N ASP A 464 -31.27 19.39 2.16
CA ASP A 464 -30.73 20.44 1.29
C ASP A 464 -29.72 19.92 0.24
N ASP A 465 -29.23 20.82 -0.62
CA ASP A 465 -28.27 20.54 -1.67
C ASP A 465 -26.82 20.93 -1.29
N ALA A 466 -26.52 21.14 0.00
CA ALA A 466 -25.20 21.58 0.46
C ALA A 466 -24.09 20.63 -0.01
N ALA A 467 -24.38 19.33 -0.06
CA ALA A 467 -23.44 18.32 -0.53
C ALA A 467 -23.06 18.47 -2.02
N LEU A 468 -23.90 19.13 -2.83
CA LEU A 468 -23.60 19.44 -4.23
C LEU A 468 -22.66 20.65 -4.38
N GLY A 469 -22.43 21.42 -3.31
CA GLY A 469 -21.53 22.57 -3.32
C GLY A 469 -21.91 23.67 -4.30
N GLY A 470 -23.20 23.88 -4.53
CA GLY A 470 -23.75 24.87 -5.47
C GLY A 470 -23.59 24.48 -6.95
N LEU A 471 -23.20 23.24 -7.25
CA LEU A 471 -23.09 22.73 -8.61
C LEU A 471 -24.41 22.05 -9.05
N PRO A 472 -24.70 21.98 -10.36
CA PRO A 472 -25.87 21.28 -10.86
C PRO A 472 -25.75 19.77 -10.64
N LEU A 473 -26.88 19.09 -10.47
CA LEU A 473 -26.96 17.64 -10.48
C LEU A 473 -26.76 17.14 -11.93
N ALA A 474 -25.81 16.22 -12.11
CA ALA A 474 -25.59 15.54 -13.38
C ALA A 474 -26.39 14.23 -13.47
N ALA A 475 -26.35 13.43 -12.41
CA ALA A 475 -27.06 12.17 -12.39
C ALA A 475 -27.35 11.71 -10.95
N LEU A 476 -28.43 10.95 -10.81
CA LEU A 476 -28.67 10.09 -9.68
C LEU A 476 -28.48 8.64 -10.12
N VAL A 477 -27.75 7.87 -9.34
CA VAL A 477 -27.51 6.41 -9.54
C VAL A 477 -28.03 5.66 -8.33
N ASN A 478 -28.91 4.70 -8.53
CA ASN A 478 -29.42 3.84 -7.47
C ASN A 478 -29.19 2.38 -7.84
N CYS A 479 -28.16 1.78 -7.25
CA CYS A 479 -27.85 0.37 -7.39
C CYS A 479 -28.38 -0.44 -6.20
N PRO A 480 -28.68 -1.73 -6.37
CA PRO A 480 -29.08 -2.60 -5.28
C PRO A 480 -28.00 -2.62 -4.18
N SER A 481 -28.40 -2.35 -2.93
CA SER A 481 -27.50 -2.49 -1.78
C SER A 481 -27.23 -3.95 -1.47
N GLN A 482 -25.98 -4.27 -1.12
CA GLN A 482 -25.58 -5.61 -0.67
C GLN A 482 -25.78 -5.81 0.84
N VAL A 483 -26.11 -4.76 1.57
CA VAL A 483 -26.32 -4.77 3.03
C VAL A 483 -27.80 -4.54 3.34
N GLY A 484 -28.32 -5.29 4.32
CA GLY A 484 -29.69 -5.10 4.80
C GLY A 484 -29.90 -3.66 5.31
N SER A 485 -30.97 -3.02 4.85
CA SER A 485 -31.27 -1.61 5.17
C SER A 485 -32.13 -1.50 6.43
N SER A 486 -31.78 -0.57 7.34
CA SER A 486 -32.66 -0.17 8.44
C SER A 486 -33.92 0.50 7.90
N PRO A 487 -35.07 0.46 8.61
CA PRO A 487 -36.28 1.17 8.18
C PRO A 487 -36.06 2.68 7.96
N GLY A 488 -35.26 3.33 8.82
CA GLY A 488 -34.90 4.74 8.67
C GLY A 488 -34.10 4.99 7.38
N ARG A 489 -33.11 4.14 7.07
CA ARG A 489 -32.35 4.24 5.84
C ARG A 489 -33.23 4.13 4.60
N VAL A 490 -34.16 3.18 4.57
CA VAL A 490 -35.10 3.01 3.43
C VAL A 490 -35.91 4.28 3.20
N GLN A 491 -36.42 4.90 4.27
CA GLN A 491 -37.17 6.15 4.20
C GLN A 491 -36.34 7.30 3.63
N TRP A 492 -35.14 7.54 4.18
CA TRP A 492 -34.27 8.64 3.73
C TRP A 492 -33.74 8.41 2.32
N GLN A 493 -33.41 7.18 1.96
CA GLN A 493 -33.01 6.87 0.59
C GLN A 493 -34.12 7.16 -0.40
N ALA A 494 -35.37 6.76 -0.09
CA ALA A 494 -36.51 7.04 -0.92
C ALA A 494 -36.75 8.55 -1.08
N GLU A 495 -36.58 9.35 -0.01
CA GLU A 495 -36.69 10.81 -0.05
C GLU A 495 -35.62 11.44 -0.94
N ILE A 496 -34.34 11.04 -0.79
CA ILE A 496 -33.24 11.51 -1.62
C ILE A 496 -33.47 11.15 -3.09
N ILE A 497 -33.90 9.89 -3.37
CA ILE A 497 -34.21 9.45 -4.73
C ILE A 497 -35.36 10.30 -5.31
N ARG A 498 -36.46 10.49 -4.58
CA ARG A 498 -37.59 11.33 -5.04
C ARG A 498 -37.13 12.75 -5.41
N ARG A 499 -36.28 13.36 -4.59
CA ARG A 499 -35.72 14.70 -4.79
C ARG A 499 -34.85 14.79 -6.04
N TYR A 500 -33.86 13.91 -6.15
CA TYR A 500 -32.84 13.97 -7.21
C TYR A 500 -33.23 13.24 -8.50
N ALA A 501 -34.25 12.40 -8.51
CA ALA A 501 -34.82 11.83 -9.74
C ALA A 501 -35.72 12.78 -10.51
N ALA A 502 -36.24 13.82 -9.84
CA ALA A 502 -37.17 14.77 -10.44
C ALA A 502 -36.54 15.51 -11.63
N GLY A 503 -37.19 15.45 -12.80
CA GLY A 503 -36.70 16.07 -14.04
C GLY A 503 -35.59 15.30 -14.76
N GLY A 504 -35.07 14.20 -14.21
CA GLY A 504 -34.08 13.36 -14.84
C GLY A 504 -34.67 12.34 -15.82
N GLN A 505 -33.91 12.02 -16.88
CA GLN A 505 -34.26 10.94 -17.81
C GLN A 505 -33.84 9.61 -17.21
N LYS A 506 -34.81 8.76 -16.85
CA LYS A 506 -34.52 7.43 -16.27
C LYS A 506 -34.04 6.45 -17.32
N GLN A 507 -32.99 5.70 -16.99
CA GLN A 507 -32.44 4.57 -17.73
C GLN A 507 -32.10 3.43 -16.76
N GLU A 508 -32.05 2.22 -17.23
CA GLU A 508 -31.57 1.06 -16.48
C GLU A 508 -30.24 0.59 -17.10
N ILE A 509 -29.15 0.65 -16.35
CA ILE A 509 -27.82 0.32 -16.83
C ILE A 509 -27.12 -0.54 -15.77
N GLY A 510 -26.65 -1.72 -16.17
CA GLY A 510 -25.90 -2.63 -15.30
C GLY A 510 -26.65 -3.06 -14.04
N GLY A 511 -27.98 -3.13 -14.10
CA GLY A 511 -28.84 -3.48 -12.96
C GLY A 511 -29.06 -2.33 -11.97
N CYS A 512 -28.67 -1.10 -12.33
CA CYS A 512 -28.91 0.12 -11.55
C CYS A 512 -29.90 1.04 -12.26
N GLU A 513 -30.71 1.75 -11.50
CA GLU A 513 -31.51 2.85 -12.00
C GLU A 513 -30.65 4.11 -12.08
N VAL A 514 -30.65 4.77 -13.23
CA VAL A 514 -29.83 5.97 -13.49
C VAL A 514 -30.72 7.06 -14.05
N TRP A 515 -30.76 8.22 -13.40
CA TRP A 515 -31.47 9.41 -13.89
C TRP A 515 -30.44 10.44 -14.35
N LEU A 516 -30.45 10.77 -15.63
CA LEU A 516 -29.52 11.72 -16.24
C LEU A 516 -30.20 13.12 -16.33
N HIS A 517 -29.49 14.15 -15.86
CA HIS A 517 -29.90 15.57 -15.96
C HIS A 517 -29.03 16.25 -17.02
N ARG A 518 -29.69 16.90 -18.00
CA ARG A 518 -29.04 17.59 -19.14
C ARG A 518 -28.71 19.04 -18.81
#